data_378fa1fdaf2e93bfd963116f0ca104ab
#
_entry.id   378fa1fdaf2e93bfd963116f0ca104ab
#
_cell.length_a   1.000
_cell.length_b   1.000
_cell.length_c   1.000
_cell.angle_alpha   90.00
_cell.angle_beta   90.00
_cell.angle_gamma   90.00
#
_symmetry.space_group_name_H-M   'P 1'
#
loop_
_entity.id
_entity.type
_entity.pdbx_description
1 polymer ?
#
loop_
_entity_poly.entity_id
_entity_poly.type
_entity_poly.pdbx_seq_one_letter_code
_entity_poly.pdbx_strand_id
1 'polypeptide(L)'
;MHQEAGFKFEKKYYFDPEFRWDQDHAIDQYLAERFPHYPIYNMESNLGQIEHTLEKQIIVGGIQPNLIIGLAAGADFFCDPDKDSDISIRPLESLLHHPEKLPSVESFLESSLIKGFDAQIAELKETKPDYRIIPPYFWDTSGRATIHGFITTSMKLFGEDIFLLMIDDPDLVREIHGWITDVYRALIDHYSKLADLPATAVHVGECTGTLLSPDQYHDFIVPFANRMGNEIGGLRWHSCGDSNHLLEPLSEVETLKILDTGSKTSMANIREEFGNTIEVNVAPPVDVLLERSDPQDIERWLDETLDGNDGGPLKIVHHLEPGYSLDANLRMHDQLDAKGLLPKARRAKI
;
A
#
# COMPACT_ATOMS: atom_id res chain seq x y z
N MET A 1 -5.21 -0.28 -17.14
CA MET A 1 -4.63 0.86 -17.92
C MET A 1 -3.79 0.38 -19.10
N HIS A 2 -2.83 -0.53 -18.89
CA HIS A 2 -2.01 -1.05 -19.99
C HIS A 2 -2.83 -1.73 -21.08
N GLN A 3 -3.67 -2.70 -20.73
CA GLN A 3 -4.50 -3.47 -21.67
C GLN A 3 -5.56 -2.63 -22.38
N GLU A 4 -6.21 -1.70 -21.70
CA GLU A 4 -7.35 -0.93 -22.23
C GLU A 4 -6.94 0.35 -22.95
N ALA A 5 -5.87 1.01 -22.46
CA ALA A 5 -5.48 2.33 -22.92
C ALA A 5 -4.05 2.40 -23.49
N GLY A 6 -3.29 1.29 -23.43
CA GLY A 6 -1.93 1.18 -23.99
C GLY A 6 -0.85 1.93 -23.20
N PHE A 7 -1.13 2.42 -22.00
CA PHE A 7 -0.11 3.02 -21.15
C PHE A 7 0.92 1.96 -20.70
N LYS A 8 2.20 2.32 -20.69
CA LYS A 8 3.29 1.44 -20.31
C LYS A 8 4.02 1.95 -19.10
N PHE A 9 4.22 1.07 -18.14
CA PHE A 9 4.93 1.37 -16.90
C PHE A 9 6.36 0.86 -16.99
N GLU A 10 7.18 1.59 -17.74
CA GLU A 10 8.60 1.29 -17.96
C GLU A 10 9.46 1.90 -16.85
N LYS A 11 10.76 1.54 -16.78
CA LYS A 11 11.70 2.05 -15.78
C LYS A 11 11.66 3.58 -15.64
N LYS A 12 11.46 4.31 -16.75
CA LYS A 12 11.36 5.77 -16.74
C LYS A 12 10.18 6.27 -15.88
N TYR A 13 9.05 5.56 -15.88
CA TYR A 13 7.89 5.91 -15.06
C TYR A 13 8.20 5.91 -13.56
N TYR A 14 9.08 5.03 -13.10
CA TYR A 14 9.43 4.89 -11.69
C TYR A 14 10.57 5.82 -11.25
N PHE A 15 11.44 6.23 -12.16
CA PHE A 15 12.68 6.97 -11.83
C PHE A 15 12.77 8.38 -12.41
N ASP A 16 11.84 8.80 -13.27
CA ASP A 16 11.76 10.16 -13.82
C ASP A 16 10.46 10.82 -13.36
N PRO A 17 10.51 11.73 -12.37
CA PRO A 17 9.31 12.33 -11.79
C PRO A 17 8.49 13.15 -12.78
N GLU A 18 9.12 13.81 -13.76
CA GLU A 18 8.41 14.63 -14.76
C GLU A 18 7.69 13.74 -15.79
N PHE A 19 8.36 12.70 -16.26
CA PHE A 19 7.73 11.71 -17.13
C PHE A 19 6.54 11.02 -16.44
N ARG A 20 6.69 10.66 -15.16
CA ARG A 20 5.61 10.10 -14.36
C ARG A 20 4.44 11.08 -14.26
N TRP A 21 4.72 12.33 -13.96
CA TRP A 21 3.69 13.37 -13.82
C TRP A 21 2.88 13.52 -15.13
N ASP A 22 3.56 13.58 -16.29
CA ASP A 22 2.91 13.65 -17.60
C ASP A 22 2.02 12.41 -17.86
N GLN A 23 2.53 11.21 -17.55
CA GLN A 23 1.79 9.97 -17.76
C GLN A 23 0.60 9.83 -16.80
N ASP A 24 0.75 10.17 -15.53
CA ASP A 24 -0.33 10.14 -14.55
C ASP A 24 -1.46 11.10 -14.94
N HIS A 25 -1.14 12.28 -15.44
CA HIS A 25 -2.15 13.22 -15.98
C HIS A 25 -2.86 12.67 -17.21
N ALA A 26 -2.13 12.07 -18.13
CA ALA A 26 -2.73 11.45 -19.32
C ALA A 26 -3.66 10.30 -18.95
N ILE A 27 -3.29 9.48 -17.96
CA ILE A 27 -4.13 8.40 -17.42
C ILE A 27 -5.39 8.97 -16.77
N ASP A 28 -5.25 10.00 -15.95
CA ASP A 28 -6.38 10.60 -15.24
C ASP A 28 -7.35 11.28 -16.21
N GLN A 29 -6.83 11.97 -17.23
CA GLN A 29 -7.64 12.53 -18.32
C GLN A 29 -8.40 11.41 -19.07
N TYR A 30 -7.73 10.33 -19.44
CA TYR A 30 -8.37 9.19 -20.09
C TYR A 30 -9.50 8.61 -19.23
N LEU A 31 -9.26 8.41 -17.93
CA LEU A 31 -10.28 7.91 -17.02
C LEU A 31 -11.46 8.87 -16.86
N ALA A 32 -11.19 10.19 -16.81
CA ALA A 32 -12.21 11.22 -16.73
C ALA A 32 -13.11 11.26 -17.96
N GLU A 33 -12.53 11.11 -19.15
CA GLU A 33 -13.28 11.09 -20.42
C GLU A 33 -14.06 9.77 -20.58
N ARG A 34 -13.45 8.65 -20.20
CA ARG A 34 -14.03 7.31 -20.40
C ARG A 34 -15.10 6.98 -19.39
N PHE A 35 -14.95 7.45 -18.14
CA PHE A 35 -15.81 7.14 -17.00
C PHE A 35 -16.31 8.39 -16.26
N PRO A 36 -17.01 9.33 -16.93
CA PRO A 36 -17.36 10.63 -16.35
C PRO A 36 -18.26 10.55 -15.12
N HIS A 37 -18.98 9.44 -14.94
CA HIS A 37 -19.94 9.25 -13.86
C HIS A 37 -19.47 8.29 -12.75
N TYR A 38 -18.28 7.71 -12.89
CA TYR A 38 -17.77 6.69 -11.98
C TYR A 38 -16.51 7.17 -11.25
N PRO A 39 -16.35 6.88 -9.96
CA PRO A 39 -15.17 7.25 -9.20
C PRO A 39 -14.00 6.27 -9.48
N ILE A 40 -13.58 6.20 -10.73
CA ILE A 40 -12.44 5.40 -11.17
C ILE A 40 -11.24 6.33 -11.31
N TYR A 41 -10.15 6.02 -10.59
CA TYR A 41 -8.96 6.84 -10.50
C TYR A 41 -7.70 6.05 -10.85
N ASN A 42 -6.64 6.76 -11.18
CA ASN A 42 -5.32 6.16 -11.30
C ASN A 42 -4.80 5.78 -9.91
N MET A 43 -4.64 4.49 -9.65
CA MET A 43 -4.16 3.98 -8.37
C MET A 43 -2.74 4.44 -8.06
N GLU A 44 -1.89 4.50 -9.07
CA GLU A 44 -0.48 4.87 -8.89
C GLU A 44 -0.30 6.32 -8.41
N SER A 45 -1.24 7.20 -8.72
CA SER A 45 -1.27 8.56 -8.21
C SER A 45 -2.04 8.71 -6.89
N ASN A 46 -2.71 7.64 -6.46
CA ASN A 46 -3.50 7.60 -5.22
C ASN A 46 -4.61 8.65 -5.09
N LEU A 47 -5.02 9.24 -6.20
CA LEU A 47 -6.00 10.31 -6.23
C LEU A 47 -7.38 9.90 -5.72
N GLY A 48 -7.74 8.63 -5.89
CA GLY A 48 -9.02 8.12 -5.42
C GLY A 48 -9.15 8.07 -3.90
N GLN A 49 -8.05 8.15 -3.18
CA GLN A 49 -8.06 8.10 -1.72
C GLN A 49 -8.09 9.48 -1.07
N ILE A 50 -7.80 10.52 -1.83
CA ILE A 50 -7.62 11.87 -1.30
C ILE A 50 -8.29 12.87 -2.24
N GLU A 51 -8.95 13.86 -1.68
CA GLU A 51 -9.54 14.99 -2.39
C GLU A 51 -8.46 15.93 -2.96
N HIS A 52 -7.39 15.41 -3.56
CA HIS A 52 -6.32 16.19 -4.12
C HIS A 52 -6.34 16.15 -5.65
N THR A 53 -6.06 17.29 -6.23
CA THR A 53 -5.79 17.39 -7.66
C THR A 53 -4.34 17.05 -7.93
N LEU A 54 -4.04 16.25 -8.95
CA LEU A 54 -2.68 16.03 -9.45
C LEU A 54 -1.96 17.34 -9.83
N GLU A 55 -2.74 18.37 -10.07
CA GLU A 55 -2.36 19.62 -10.70
C GLU A 55 -1.26 20.36 -9.95
N LYS A 56 -0.42 20.05 -9.32
CA LYS A 56 0.75 20.62 -8.64
C LYS A 56 1.34 19.66 -7.63
N GLN A 57 1.27 18.38 -7.96
CA GLN A 57 1.94 17.36 -7.13
C GLN A 57 2.85 16.53 -8.03
N ILE A 58 4.08 16.31 -7.62
CA ILE A 58 5.04 15.48 -8.34
C ILE A 58 5.54 14.39 -7.40
N ILE A 59 5.44 13.14 -7.84
CA ILE A 59 5.89 11.98 -7.10
C ILE A 59 7.34 11.65 -7.48
N VAL A 60 8.20 11.55 -6.50
CA VAL A 60 9.58 11.08 -6.64
C VAL A 60 9.69 9.67 -6.08
N GLY A 61 10.35 8.77 -6.80
CA GLY A 61 10.61 7.41 -6.33
C GLY A 61 9.34 6.64 -5.97
N GLY A 62 8.31 6.74 -6.82
CA GLY A 62 7.04 6.03 -6.65
C GLY A 62 7.18 4.52 -6.89
N ILE A 63 8.03 3.88 -6.11
CA ILE A 63 8.35 2.45 -6.11
C ILE A 63 7.83 1.88 -4.79
N GLN A 64 7.44 0.62 -4.81
CA GLN A 64 6.98 -0.04 -3.58
C GLN A 64 8.06 -0.01 -2.48
N PRO A 65 7.70 0.30 -1.23
CA PRO A 65 8.64 0.57 -0.15
C PRO A 65 9.68 -0.54 0.11
N ASN A 66 9.27 -1.81 0.10
CA ASN A 66 10.19 -2.93 0.30
C ASN A 66 11.17 -3.11 -0.87
N LEU A 67 10.77 -2.72 -2.09
CA LEU A 67 11.66 -2.73 -3.24
C LEU A 67 12.74 -1.64 -3.11
N ILE A 68 12.41 -0.49 -2.55
CA ILE A 68 13.39 0.59 -2.28
C ILE A 68 14.48 0.09 -1.34
N ILE A 69 14.12 -0.65 -0.27
CA ILE A 69 15.12 -1.25 0.64
C ILE A 69 16.01 -2.23 -0.13
N GLY A 70 15.43 -3.15 -0.90
CA GLY A 70 16.20 -4.12 -1.68
C GLY A 70 17.13 -3.47 -2.69
N LEU A 71 16.65 -2.44 -3.41
CA LEU A 71 17.45 -1.67 -4.37
C LEU A 71 18.60 -0.92 -3.70
N ALA A 72 18.34 -0.29 -2.56
CA ALA A 72 19.37 0.41 -1.79
C ALA A 72 20.41 -0.56 -1.22
N ALA A 73 20.03 -1.82 -1.01
CA ALA A 73 20.94 -2.93 -0.64
C ALA A 73 21.63 -3.58 -1.85
N GLY A 74 21.42 -3.08 -3.07
CA GLY A 74 22.13 -3.52 -4.27
C GLY A 74 21.38 -4.51 -5.16
N ALA A 75 20.08 -4.71 -4.97
CA ALA A 75 19.27 -5.52 -5.87
C ALA A 75 19.12 -4.87 -7.26
N ASP A 76 18.90 -5.67 -8.29
CA ASP A 76 18.53 -5.19 -9.61
C ASP A 76 17.03 -4.87 -9.68
N PHE A 77 16.66 -3.82 -10.41
CA PHE A 77 15.27 -3.44 -10.66
C PHE A 77 14.76 -4.05 -11.96
N PHE A 78 13.61 -4.67 -11.90
CA PHE A 78 12.91 -5.21 -13.05
C PHE A 78 11.56 -4.50 -13.23
N CYS A 79 11.24 -4.11 -14.45
CA CYS A 79 9.91 -3.67 -14.84
C CYS A 79 9.60 -4.23 -16.23
N ASP A 80 8.47 -4.89 -16.30
CA ASP A 80 7.84 -5.31 -17.55
C ASP A 80 6.65 -4.35 -17.75
N PRO A 81 6.46 -3.76 -18.93
CA PRO A 81 5.33 -2.84 -19.16
C PRO A 81 3.96 -3.38 -18.76
N ASP A 82 3.81 -4.70 -18.69
CA ASP A 82 2.55 -5.40 -18.44
C ASP A 82 2.41 -5.95 -17.01
N LYS A 83 3.41 -5.71 -16.15
CA LYS A 83 3.46 -6.24 -14.80
C LYS A 83 3.92 -5.18 -13.81
N ASP A 84 3.64 -5.43 -12.55
CA ASP A 84 4.20 -4.63 -11.47
C ASP A 84 5.73 -4.70 -11.49
N SER A 85 6.35 -3.59 -11.08
CA SER A 85 7.80 -3.55 -10.91
C SER A 85 8.26 -4.49 -9.79
N ASP A 86 9.45 -5.04 -9.92
CA ASP A 86 10.04 -5.95 -8.95
C ASP A 86 11.57 -5.80 -8.87
N ILE A 87 12.19 -6.53 -7.95
CA ILE A 87 13.65 -6.59 -7.74
C ILE A 87 14.15 -8.02 -7.84
N SER A 88 15.48 -8.17 -7.87
CA SER A 88 16.16 -9.48 -7.73
C SER A 88 15.59 -10.24 -6.53
N ILE A 89 15.38 -11.54 -6.72
CA ILE A 89 14.84 -12.41 -5.69
C ILE A 89 15.84 -12.52 -4.53
N ARG A 90 15.36 -12.30 -3.30
CA ARG A 90 16.08 -12.55 -2.03
C ARG A 90 17.46 -11.89 -1.97
N PRO A 91 17.58 -10.55 -2.17
CA PRO A 91 18.87 -9.89 -2.28
C PRO A 91 19.74 -9.98 -1.03
N LEU A 92 19.16 -10.29 0.12
CA LEU A 92 19.85 -10.42 1.41
C LEU A 92 19.84 -11.85 1.98
N GLU A 93 19.44 -12.87 1.19
CA GLU A 93 19.35 -14.26 1.64
C GLU A 93 20.66 -14.76 2.31
N SER A 94 21.82 -14.41 1.76
CA SER A 94 23.11 -14.79 2.35
C SER A 94 23.41 -14.17 3.71
N LEU A 95 22.64 -13.17 4.13
CA LEU A 95 22.78 -12.48 5.42
C LEU A 95 21.75 -12.95 6.44
N LEU A 96 20.83 -13.86 6.10
CA LEU A 96 19.74 -14.30 6.96
C LEU A 96 20.23 -14.79 8.33
N HIS A 97 21.37 -15.52 8.38
CA HIS A 97 22.00 -16.00 9.61
C HIS A 97 23.15 -15.12 10.11
N HIS A 98 23.28 -13.91 9.58
CA HIS A 98 24.34 -12.96 9.87
C HIS A 98 23.80 -11.55 10.08
N PRO A 99 22.91 -11.32 11.06
CA PRO A 99 22.27 -10.02 11.26
C PRO A 99 23.29 -8.92 11.56
N GLU A 100 24.44 -9.26 12.14
CA GLU A 100 25.55 -8.35 12.39
C GLU A 100 26.21 -7.79 11.10
N LYS A 101 25.92 -8.38 9.94
CA LYS A 101 26.39 -7.93 8.63
C LYS A 101 25.33 -7.18 7.83
N LEU A 102 24.12 -7.06 8.35
CA LEU A 102 23.08 -6.28 7.69
C LEU A 102 23.55 -4.84 7.49
N PRO A 103 23.21 -4.21 6.36
CA PRO A 103 23.55 -2.81 6.13
C PRO A 103 23.04 -1.93 7.25
N SER A 104 23.86 -1.02 7.74
CA SER A 104 23.40 -0.06 8.75
C SER A 104 22.39 0.94 8.15
N VAL A 105 21.59 1.55 8.99
CA VAL A 105 20.64 2.61 8.57
C VAL A 105 21.36 3.71 7.79
N GLU A 106 22.53 4.13 8.26
CA GLU A 106 23.34 5.17 7.61
C GLU A 106 23.76 4.75 6.21
N SER A 107 24.07 3.46 6.00
CA SER A 107 24.47 2.96 4.68
C SER A 107 23.33 3.03 3.66
N PHE A 108 22.09 2.88 4.10
CA PHE A 108 20.92 3.11 3.23
C PHE A 108 20.81 4.58 2.82
N LEU A 109 20.91 5.51 3.76
CA LEU A 109 20.85 6.94 3.49
C LEU A 109 21.98 7.41 2.55
N GLU A 110 23.13 6.73 2.58
CA GLU A 110 24.27 7.02 1.70
C GLU A 110 24.26 6.25 0.37
N SER A 111 23.28 5.36 0.15
CA SER A 111 23.18 4.59 -1.10
C SER A 111 22.96 5.51 -2.31
N SER A 112 23.45 5.09 -3.47
CA SER A 112 23.30 5.85 -4.72
C SER A 112 21.83 6.06 -5.11
N LEU A 113 20.95 5.10 -4.77
CA LEU A 113 19.52 5.22 -5.02
C LEU A 113 18.90 6.36 -4.20
N ILE A 114 19.14 6.37 -2.90
CA ILE A 114 18.57 7.38 -2.00
C ILE A 114 19.12 8.77 -2.34
N LYS A 115 20.44 8.90 -2.55
CA LYS A 115 21.06 10.14 -3.03
C LYS A 115 20.51 10.62 -4.39
N GLY A 116 20.15 9.68 -5.26
CA GLY A 116 19.48 10.01 -6.52
C GLY A 116 18.10 10.65 -6.32
N PHE A 117 17.29 10.11 -5.43
CA PHE A 117 16.00 10.71 -5.07
C PHE A 117 16.17 12.05 -4.33
N ASP A 118 17.15 12.16 -3.45
CA ASP A 118 17.47 13.42 -2.77
C ASP A 118 17.80 14.54 -3.78
N ALA A 119 18.59 14.22 -4.80
CA ALA A 119 18.95 15.18 -5.85
C ALA A 119 17.72 15.59 -6.68
N GLN A 120 16.86 14.66 -7.02
CA GLN A 120 15.59 14.95 -7.74
C GLN A 120 14.69 15.87 -6.92
N ILE A 121 14.53 15.60 -5.62
CA ILE A 121 13.73 16.44 -4.72
C ILE A 121 14.31 17.85 -4.65
N ALA A 122 15.63 17.99 -4.50
CA ALA A 122 16.29 19.30 -4.46
C ALA A 122 16.10 20.08 -5.76
N GLU A 123 16.30 19.43 -6.90
CA GLU A 123 16.09 20.02 -8.23
C GLU A 123 14.64 20.49 -8.44
N LEU A 124 13.67 19.65 -8.08
CA LEU A 124 12.26 19.99 -8.21
C LEU A 124 11.85 21.15 -7.30
N LYS A 125 12.38 21.23 -6.08
CA LYS A 125 12.15 22.38 -5.20
C LYS A 125 12.66 23.70 -5.80
N GLU A 126 13.75 23.66 -6.54
CA GLU A 126 14.32 24.83 -7.20
C GLU A 126 13.57 25.18 -8.49
N THR A 127 13.27 24.18 -9.34
CA THR A 127 12.72 24.40 -10.68
C THR A 127 11.19 24.51 -10.69
N LYS A 128 10.51 23.92 -9.71
CA LYS A 128 9.04 23.89 -9.60
C LYS A 128 8.56 24.29 -8.19
N PRO A 129 8.87 25.49 -7.70
CA PRO A 129 8.61 25.90 -6.32
C PRO A 129 7.12 25.93 -5.94
N ASP A 130 6.21 25.99 -6.93
CA ASP A 130 4.77 25.97 -6.71
C ASP A 130 4.20 24.56 -6.58
N TYR A 131 5.02 23.51 -6.81
CA TYR A 131 4.60 22.13 -6.73
C TYR A 131 4.88 21.54 -5.36
N ARG A 132 3.97 20.68 -4.90
CA ARG A 132 4.20 19.82 -3.75
C ARG A 132 4.92 18.57 -4.21
N ILE A 133 6.03 18.24 -3.57
CA ILE A 133 6.78 17.03 -3.86
C ILE A 133 6.30 15.93 -2.92
N ILE A 134 5.89 14.82 -3.50
CA ILE A 134 5.58 13.58 -2.78
C ILE A 134 6.83 12.71 -2.86
N PRO A 135 7.56 12.55 -1.76
CA PRO A 135 8.81 11.82 -1.75
C PRO A 135 8.57 10.30 -1.64
N PRO A 136 9.62 9.46 -1.79
CA PRO A 136 9.54 8.03 -1.49
C PRO A 136 8.89 7.76 -0.13
N TYR A 137 8.22 6.62 -0.02
CA TYR A 137 7.39 6.23 1.14
C TYR A 137 6.10 7.01 1.35
N PHE A 138 5.82 8.04 0.56
CA PHE A 138 4.55 8.75 0.58
C PHE A 138 3.86 8.62 -0.77
N TRP A 139 2.54 8.52 -0.78
CA TRP A 139 1.76 8.41 -2.01
C TRP A 139 0.93 9.67 -2.26
N ASP A 140 0.89 10.53 -1.26
CA ASP A 140 0.08 11.75 -1.28
C ASP A 140 0.58 12.77 -0.27
N THR A 141 -0.08 13.91 -0.19
CA THR A 141 0.27 15.02 0.71
C THR A 141 -0.43 14.98 2.07
N SER A 142 -1.08 13.86 2.43
CA SER A 142 -1.78 13.74 3.72
C SER A 142 -0.83 13.58 4.92
N GLY A 143 0.44 13.26 4.66
CA GLY A 143 1.40 12.87 5.69
C GLY A 143 1.31 11.40 6.09
N ARG A 144 0.54 10.58 5.35
CA ARG A 144 0.52 9.14 5.54
C ARG A 144 1.68 8.50 4.79
N ALA A 145 2.67 8.01 5.53
CA ALA A 145 3.71 7.16 4.97
C ALA A 145 3.15 5.78 4.62
N THR A 146 3.82 5.06 3.74
CA THR A 146 3.45 3.70 3.33
C THR A 146 4.67 2.79 3.42
N ILE A 147 4.48 1.61 4.01
CA ILE A 147 5.48 0.56 4.07
C ILE A 147 4.83 -0.79 3.74
N HIS A 148 5.64 -1.76 3.33
CA HIS A 148 5.25 -3.16 3.43
C HIS A 148 5.52 -3.65 4.85
N GLY A 149 4.70 -4.59 5.31
CA GLY A 149 4.81 -5.13 6.65
C GLY A 149 6.09 -5.93 6.87
N PHE A 150 6.28 -6.36 8.10
CA PHE A 150 7.56 -6.89 8.56
C PHE A 150 7.86 -8.26 7.95
N ILE A 151 6.90 -9.21 7.98
CA ILE A 151 7.10 -10.51 7.35
C ILE A 151 7.03 -10.42 5.82
N THR A 152 6.20 -9.54 5.27
CA THR A 152 6.14 -9.30 3.82
C THR A 152 7.48 -8.77 3.30
N THR A 153 8.12 -7.85 4.02
CA THR A 153 9.45 -7.33 3.68
C THR A 153 10.54 -8.38 3.91
N SER A 154 10.50 -9.10 5.04
CA SER A 154 11.47 -10.16 5.34
C SER A 154 11.47 -11.24 4.28
N MET A 155 10.28 -11.73 3.88
CA MET A 155 10.16 -12.73 2.82
C MET A 155 10.72 -12.22 1.48
N LYS A 156 10.50 -10.94 1.16
CA LYS A 156 11.03 -10.32 -0.07
C LYS A 156 12.55 -10.24 -0.06
N LEU A 157 13.16 -9.88 1.06
CA LEU A 157 14.60 -9.64 1.17
C LEU A 157 15.40 -10.92 1.44
N PHE A 158 14.87 -11.82 2.26
CA PHE A 158 15.60 -12.99 2.75
C PHE A 158 15.04 -14.33 2.25
N GLY A 159 13.78 -14.37 1.82
CA GLY A 159 13.12 -15.58 1.32
C GLY A 159 12.28 -16.31 2.38
N GLU A 160 11.81 -17.50 2.00
CA GLU A 160 10.82 -18.26 2.77
C GLU A 160 11.39 -18.89 4.05
N ASP A 161 12.72 -19.02 4.16
CA ASP A 161 13.37 -19.60 5.33
C ASP A 161 13.11 -18.78 6.61
N ILE A 162 12.70 -17.52 6.47
CA ILE A 162 12.26 -16.68 7.60
C ILE A 162 11.14 -17.35 8.42
N PHE A 163 10.23 -18.12 7.79
CA PHE A 163 9.16 -18.83 8.49
C PHE A 163 9.68 -19.99 9.34
N LEU A 164 10.73 -20.66 8.90
CA LEU A 164 11.38 -21.72 9.68
C LEU A 164 12.08 -21.13 10.89
N LEU A 165 12.73 -19.98 10.73
CA LEU A 165 13.41 -19.27 11.81
C LEU A 165 12.46 -18.78 12.92
N MET A 166 11.19 -18.51 12.62
CA MET A 166 10.21 -18.22 13.68
C MET A 166 10.08 -19.35 14.71
N ILE A 167 10.42 -20.58 14.32
CA ILE A 167 10.40 -21.76 15.19
C ILE A 167 11.79 -22.06 15.74
N ASP A 168 12.81 -22.03 14.87
CA ASP A 168 14.15 -22.52 15.20
C ASP A 168 15.00 -21.45 15.89
N ASP A 169 14.83 -20.16 15.54
CA ASP A 169 15.56 -19.02 16.10
C ASP A 169 14.67 -17.75 16.12
N PRO A 170 13.67 -17.70 17.00
CA PRO A 170 12.72 -16.59 17.05
C PRO A 170 13.37 -15.24 17.38
N ASP A 171 14.50 -15.23 18.11
CA ASP A 171 15.20 -14.00 18.44
C ASP A 171 15.86 -13.38 17.21
N LEU A 172 16.40 -14.19 16.31
CA LEU A 172 16.93 -13.71 15.03
C LEU A 172 15.84 -13.06 14.19
N VAL A 173 14.63 -13.63 14.15
CA VAL A 173 13.50 -13.02 13.42
C VAL A 173 13.12 -11.66 14.02
N ARG A 174 13.10 -11.55 15.35
CA ARG A 174 12.83 -10.26 16.02
C ARG A 174 13.93 -9.23 15.74
N GLU A 175 15.19 -9.65 15.67
CA GLU A 175 16.30 -8.77 15.30
C GLU A 175 16.14 -8.26 13.86
N ILE A 176 15.80 -9.13 12.90
CA ILE A 176 15.54 -8.77 11.51
C ILE A 176 14.35 -7.80 11.40
N HIS A 177 13.23 -8.08 12.07
CA HIS A 177 12.07 -7.18 12.07
C HIS A 177 12.39 -5.82 12.73
N GLY A 178 13.21 -5.83 13.79
CA GLY A 178 13.74 -4.61 14.41
C GLY A 178 14.55 -3.78 13.41
N TRP A 179 15.48 -4.42 12.70
CA TRP A 179 16.26 -3.78 11.66
C TRP A 179 15.40 -3.20 10.52
N ILE A 180 14.41 -3.96 10.02
CA ILE A 180 13.45 -3.47 9.02
C ILE A 180 12.71 -2.23 9.52
N THR A 181 12.27 -2.26 10.78
CA THR A 181 11.57 -1.12 11.41
C THR A 181 12.47 0.11 11.46
N ASP A 182 13.72 -0.05 11.87
CA ASP A 182 14.70 1.03 11.95
C ASP A 182 14.99 1.65 10.58
N VAL A 183 15.16 0.81 9.54
CA VAL A 183 15.39 1.28 8.17
C VAL A 183 14.17 2.06 7.64
N TYR A 184 12.96 1.52 7.77
CA TYR A 184 11.75 2.23 7.34
C TYR A 184 11.59 3.55 8.08
N ARG A 185 11.78 3.55 9.39
CA ARG A 185 11.65 4.74 10.21
C ARG A 185 12.62 5.83 9.79
N ALA A 186 13.87 5.48 9.58
CA ALA A 186 14.91 6.43 9.18
C ALA A 186 14.64 7.01 7.78
N LEU A 187 14.21 6.19 6.83
CA LEU A 187 13.91 6.64 5.47
C LEU A 187 12.64 7.53 5.44
N ILE A 188 11.60 7.18 6.19
CA ILE A 188 10.42 8.03 6.34
C ILE A 188 10.79 9.38 6.95
N ASP A 189 11.58 9.41 8.03
CA ASP A 189 12.03 10.64 8.68
C ASP A 189 12.90 11.49 7.75
N HIS A 190 13.80 10.86 6.99
CA HIS A 190 14.64 11.53 6.02
C HIS A 190 13.81 12.26 4.96
N TYR A 191 12.91 11.54 4.31
CA TYR A 191 12.09 12.08 3.24
C TYR A 191 11.02 13.06 3.73
N SER A 192 10.45 12.82 4.90
CA SER A 192 9.55 13.75 5.58
C SER A 192 10.20 15.13 5.75
N LYS A 193 11.44 15.16 6.24
CA LYS A 193 12.22 16.39 6.40
C LYS A 193 12.62 17.01 5.07
N LEU A 194 13.10 16.19 4.14
CA LEU A 194 13.59 16.66 2.84
C LEU A 194 12.49 17.29 1.99
N ALA A 195 11.28 16.71 2.02
CA ALA A 195 10.13 17.20 1.25
C ALA A 195 9.21 18.19 2.00
N ASP A 196 9.51 18.52 3.26
CA ASP A 196 8.64 19.31 4.15
C ASP A 196 7.22 18.71 4.26
N LEU A 197 7.14 17.37 4.34
CA LEU A 197 5.91 16.60 4.46
C LEU A 197 5.94 15.78 5.74
N PRO A 198 5.45 16.30 6.87
CA PRO A 198 5.46 15.58 8.13
C PRO A 198 4.69 14.26 8.07
N ALA A 199 5.33 13.16 8.48
CA ALA A 199 4.65 11.89 8.64
C ALA A 199 3.76 11.93 9.89
N THR A 200 2.47 11.64 9.74
CA THR A 200 1.46 11.69 10.80
C THR A 200 0.70 10.38 10.95
N ALA A 201 0.84 9.48 10.01
CA ALA A 201 0.24 8.15 10.00
C ALA A 201 1.09 7.24 9.12
N VAL A 202 0.87 5.92 9.24
CA VAL A 202 1.54 4.95 8.38
C VAL A 202 0.54 3.91 7.87
N HIS A 203 0.62 3.61 6.58
CA HIS A 203 -0.02 2.47 5.95
C HIS A 203 0.95 1.30 5.92
N VAL A 204 0.53 0.15 6.45
CA VAL A 204 1.32 -1.08 6.50
C VAL A 204 0.64 -2.16 5.66
N GLY A 205 1.30 -2.63 4.61
CA GLY A 205 0.82 -3.72 3.75
C GLY A 205 1.37 -5.08 4.20
N GLU A 206 0.67 -5.78 5.09
CA GLU A 206 1.12 -7.06 5.68
C GLU A 206 0.35 -8.27 5.08
N CYS A 207 0.37 -8.40 3.77
CA CYS A 207 -0.36 -9.49 3.10
C CYS A 207 0.19 -10.88 3.43
N THR A 208 1.50 -11.01 3.57
CA THR A 208 2.16 -12.28 3.91
C THR A 208 1.83 -12.75 5.33
N GLY A 209 1.47 -11.82 6.22
CA GLY A 209 1.07 -12.11 7.59
C GLY A 209 -0.12 -13.06 7.71
N THR A 210 -0.96 -13.19 6.68
CA THR A 210 -2.07 -14.16 6.65
C THR A 210 -1.62 -15.62 6.69
N LEU A 211 -0.35 -15.89 6.48
CA LEU A 211 0.25 -17.23 6.58
C LEU A 211 0.64 -17.59 8.01
N LEU A 212 0.64 -16.65 8.93
CA LEU A 212 1.05 -16.84 10.32
C LEU A 212 -0.10 -17.36 11.18
N SER A 213 0.22 -18.12 12.22
CA SER A 213 -0.74 -18.39 13.30
C SER A 213 -0.99 -17.12 14.13
N PRO A 214 -2.10 -17.04 14.91
CA PRO A 214 -2.32 -15.94 15.84
C PRO A 214 -1.15 -15.67 16.77
N ASP A 215 -0.57 -16.72 17.37
CA ASP A 215 0.57 -16.63 18.29
C ASP A 215 1.81 -16.06 17.58
N GLN A 216 2.11 -16.52 16.35
CA GLN A 216 3.22 -15.97 15.56
C GLN A 216 2.98 -14.51 15.19
N TYR A 217 1.75 -14.16 14.85
CA TYR A 217 1.40 -12.79 14.52
C TYR A 217 1.56 -11.86 15.71
N HIS A 218 1.08 -12.29 16.89
CA HIS A 218 1.28 -11.61 18.16
C HIS A 218 2.76 -11.40 18.46
N ASP A 219 3.59 -12.44 18.34
CA ASP A 219 5.00 -12.39 18.73
C ASP A 219 5.92 -11.65 17.75
N PHE A 220 5.61 -11.69 16.45
CA PHE A 220 6.51 -11.20 15.41
C PHE A 220 5.99 -9.98 14.66
N ILE A 221 4.69 -9.64 14.77
CA ILE A 221 4.12 -8.52 14.02
C ILE A 221 3.65 -7.40 14.95
N VAL A 222 2.82 -7.73 15.96
CA VAL A 222 2.21 -6.73 16.84
C VAL A 222 3.23 -5.81 17.52
N PRO A 223 4.37 -6.27 18.07
CA PRO A 223 5.34 -5.38 18.72
C PRO A 223 5.93 -4.33 17.77
N PHE A 224 6.20 -4.70 16.53
CA PHE A 224 6.76 -3.80 15.52
C PHE A 224 5.70 -2.85 14.94
N ALA A 225 4.47 -3.32 14.78
CA ALA A 225 3.33 -2.48 14.43
C ALA A 225 3.09 -1.40 15.50
N ASN A 226 3.06 -1.78 16.76
CA ASN A 226 2.92 -0.84 17.89
C ASN A 226 4.08 0.15 17.93
N ARG A 227 5.32 -0.31 17.75
CA ARG A 227 6.48 0.56 17.68
C ARG A 227 6.34 1.57 16.54
N MET A 228 6.03 1.14 15.33
CA MET A 228 5.87 2.02 14.16
C MET A 228 4.75 3.05 14.39
N GLY A 229 3.59 2.60 14.87
CA GLY A 229 2.45 3.48 15.11
C GLY A 229 2.69 4.47 16.24
N ASN A 230 3.35 4.07 17.33
CA ASN A 230 3.66 4.96 18.45
C ASN A 230 4.74 6.01 18.08
N GLU A 231 5.66 5.69 17.19
CA GLU A 231 6.71 6.61 16.76
C GLU A 231 6.26 7.58 15.65
N ILE A 232 5.31 7.19 14.79
CA ILE A 232 4.88 8.04 13.65
C ILE A 232 3.47 8.57 13.86
N GLY A 233 2.51 7.71 14.27
CA GLY A 233 1.10 8.08 14.39
C GLY A 233 0.16 6.92 14.06
N GLY A 234 -1.10 7.20 13.71
CA GLY A 234 -2.11 6.17 13.47
C GLY A 234 -1.78 5.20 12.36
N LEU A 235 -2.17 3.94 12.54
CA LEU A 235 -1.95 2.88 11.56
C LEU A 235 -3.18 2.64 10.68
N ARG A 236 -2.95 2.52 9.38
CA ARG A 236 -3.81 1.82 8.43
C ARG A 236 -3.15 0.49 8.12
N TRP A 237 -3.83 -0.59 8.45
CA TRP A 237 -3.34 -1.94 8.25
C TRP A 237 -4.00 -2.59 7.05
N HIS A 238 -3.20 -3.02 6.07
CA HIS A 238 -3.70 -3.71 4.89
C HIS A 238 -3.31 -5.19 4.90
N SER A 239 -4.30 -6.04 4.61
CA SER A 239 -4.12 -7.46 4.37
C SER A 239 -5.14 -7.94 3.35
N CYS A 240 -4.70 -8.32 2.15
CA CYS A 240 -5.60 -8.73 1.05
C CYS A 240 -6.16 -10.16 1.18
N GLY A 241 -5.69 -10.95 2.16
CA GLY A 241 -6.09 -12.35 2.37
C GLY A 241 -7.27 -12.54 3.32
N ASP A 242 -7.43 -13.77 3.77
CA ASP A 242 -8.33 -14.13 4.88
C ASP A 242 -7.60 -13.87 6.20
N SER A 243 -8.03 -12.86 6.93
CA SER A 243 -7.45 -12.45 8.21
C SER A 243 -8.36 -12.73 9.40
N ASN A 244 -9.42 -13.56 9.25
CA ASN A 244 -10.34 -13.84 10.36
C ASN A 244 -9.61 -14.36 11.61
N HIS A 245 -8.62 -15.23 11.45
CA HIS A 245 -7.84 -15.80 12.54
C HIS A 245 -6.84 -14.82 13.17
N LEU A 246 -6.64 -13.66 12.57
CA LEU A 246 -5.70 -12.62 13.01
C LEU A 246 -6.38 -11.41 13.66
N LEU A 247 -7.72 -11.39 13.75
CA LEU A 247 -8.43 -10.21 14.27
C LEU A 247 -8.08 -9.97 15.74
N GLU A 248 -7.99 -11.02 16.54
CA GLU A 248 -7.62 -10.90 17.95
C GLU A 248 -6.20 -10.31 18.14
N PRO A 249 -5.09 -10.84 17.58
CA PRO A 249 -3.80 -10.19 17.73
C PRO A 249 -3.75 -8.80 17.04
N LEU A 250 -4.51 -8.55 16.00
CA LEU A 250 -4.63 -7.21 15.41
C LEU A 250 -5.30 -6.21 16.35
N SER A 251 -6.21 -6.65 17.23
CA SER A 251 -6.85 -5.76 18.21
C SER A 251 -5.88 -5.24 19.27
N GLU A 252 -4.72 -5.88 19.43
CA GLU A 252 -3.64 -5.42 20.30
C GLU A 252 -2.75 -4.32 19.66
N VAL A 253 -3.01 -3.97 18.39
CA VAL A 253 -2.31 -2.85 17.74
C VAL A 253 -2.94 -1.54 18.20
N GLU A 254 -2.31 -0.90 19.20
CA GLU A 254 -2.83 0.24 19.96
C GLU A 254 -3.23 1.44 19.09
N THR A 255 -2.52 1.66 18.00
CA THR A 255 -2.71 2.83 17.13
C THR A 255 -3.48 2.52 15.84
N LEU A 256 -4.09 1.34 15.72
CA LEU A 256 -4.88 0.94 14.58
C LEU A 256 -6.12 1.87 14.43
N LYS A 257 -6.26 2.49 13.26
CA LYS A 257 -7.36 3.40 12.91
C LYS A 257 -8.17 2.90 11.74
N ILE A 258 -7.52 2.23 10.81
CA ILE A 258 -8.13 1.73 9.57
C ILE A 258 -7.67 0.30 9.35
N LEU A 259 -8.62 -0.61 9.17
CA LEU A 259 -8.36 -1.97 8.69
C LEU A 259 -8.78 -2.04 7.23
N ASP A 260 -7.82 -2.32 6.36
CA ASP A 260 -8.00 -2.48 4.93
C ASP A 260 -7.85 -3.97 4.59
N THR A 261 -8.92 -4.63 4.19
CA THR A 261 -8.97 -6.09 4.11
C THR A 261 -9.63 -6.59 2.84
N GLY A 262 -9.27 -7.82 2.46
CA GLY A 262 -9.96 -8.57 1.42
C GLY A 262 -11.34 -9.08 1.87
N SER A 263 -12.15 -9.44 0.90
CA SER A 263 -13.54 -9.92 1.11
C SER A 263 -13.68 -11.22 1.90
N LYS A 264 -12.60 -11.96 2.09
CA LYS A 264 -12.64 -13.22 2.85
C LYS A 264 -12.65 -13.02 4.37
N THR A 265 -12.24 -11.84 4.83
CA THR A 265 -12.34 -11.48 6.24
C THR A 265 -13.77 -11.02 6.54
N SER A 266 -14.45 -11.69 7.46
CA SER A 266 -15.85 -11.44 7.78
C SER A 266 -16.04 -10.05 8.39
N MET A 267 -16.93 -9.24 7.81
CA MET A 267 -17.26 -7.93 8.36
C MET A 267 -17.89 -8.05 9.75
N ALA A 268 -18.75 -9.04 9.98
CA ALA A 268 -19.32 -9.29 11.28
C ALA A 268 -18.26 -9.61 12.33
N ASN A 269 -17.27 -10.46 12.02
CA ASN A 269 -16.16 -10.76 12.92
C ASN A 269 -15.31 -9.52 13.22
N ILE A 270 -15.07 -8.67 12.21
CA ILE A 270 -14.35 -7.41 12.41
C ILE A 270 -15.13 -6.51 13.38
N ARG A 271 -16.46 -6.39 13.22
CA ARG A 271 -17.26 -5.56 14.12
C ARG A 271 -17.43 -6.17 15.51
N GLU A 272 -17.43 -7.48 15.63
CA GLU A 272 -17.39 -8.15 16.93
C GLU A 272 -16.09 -7.84 17.69
N GLU A 273 -14.94 -7.86 17.01
CA GLU A 273 -13.64 -7.61 17.63
C GLU A 273 -13.37 -6.13 17.90
N PHE A 274 -13.59 -5.27 16.90
CA PHE A 274 -13.20 -3.84 16.97
C PHE A 274 -14.37 -2.88 17.26
N GLY A 275 -15.60 -3.38 17.25
CA GLY A 275 -16.78 -2.50 17.29
C GLY A 275 -16.81 -1.51 16.11
N ASN A 276 -17.38 -0.31 16.35
CA ASN A 276 -17.47 0.75 15.36
C ASN A 276 -16.37 1.83 15.54
N THR A 277 -15.24 1.49 16.17
CA THR A 277 -14.19 2.45 16.52
C THR A 277 -13.17 2.67 15.42
N ILE A 278 -13.02 1.69 14.50
CA ILE A 278 -12.10 1.76 13.36
C ILE A 278 -12.86 1.87 12.04
N GLU A 279 -12.27 2.56 11.08
CA GLU A 279 -12.73 2.52 9.69
C GLU A 279 -12.31 1.19 9.06
N VAL A 280 -13.21 0.56 8.30
CA VAL A 280 -12.90 -0.63 7.53
C VAL A 280 -12.95 -0.30 6.05
N ASN A 281 -11.86 -0.62 5.35
CA ASN A 281 -11.83 -0.62 3.90
C ASN A 281 -11.90 -2.09 3.44
N VAL A 282 -12.86 -2.43 2.59
CA VAL A 282 -13.03 -3.80 2.12
C VAL A 282 -13.03 -3.85 0.60
N ALA A 283 -12.28 -4.81 0.06
CA ALA A 283 -12.32 -5.13 -1.36
C ALA A 283 -13.38 -6.20 -1.64
N PRO A 284 -14.12 -6.11 -2.77
CA PRO A 284 -15.05 -7.15 -3.17
C PRO A 284 -14.34 -8.46 -3.53
N PRO A 285 -15.03 -9.61 -3.47
CA PRO A 285 -14.48 -10.87 -3.92
C PRO A 285 -14.09 -10.83 -5.41
N VAL A 286 -12.99 -11.47 -5.76
CA VAL A 286 -12.57 -11.57 -7.16
C VAL A 286 -13.68 -12.16 -8.05
N ASP A 287 -14.39 -13.15 -7.53
CA ASP A 287 -15.43 -13.88 -8.28
C ASP A 287 -16.56 -12.98 -8.78
N VAL A 288 -16.90 -11.92 -8.03
CA VAL A 288 -17.97 -10.98 -8.44
C VAL A 288 -17.48 -9.95 -9.46
N LEU A 289 -16.16 -9.83 -9.65
CA LEU A 289 -15.54 -8.89 -10.58
C LEU A 289 -15.16 -9.53 -11.93
N LEU A 290 -15.36 -10.83 -12.10
CA LEU A 290 -15.06 -11.53 -13.35
C LEU A 290 -16.19 -11.37 -14.37
N GLU A 291 -15.87 -11.53 -15.65
CA GLU A 291 -16.85 -11.44 -16.75
C GLU A 291 -18.02 -12.43 -16.59
N ARG A 292 -17.74 -13.60 -16.02
CA ARG A 292 -18.74 -14.67 -15.77
C ARG A 292 -19.56 -14.48 -14.50
N SER A 293 -19.36 -13.41 -13.75
CA SER A 293 -20.06 -13.17 -12.49
C SER A 293 -21.55 -12.94 -12.70
N ASP A 294 -22.38 -13.51 -11.81
CA ASP A 294 -23.80 -13.18 -11.76
C ASP A 294 -23.98 -11.79 -11.13
N PRO A 295 -24.72 -10.86 -11.75
CA PRO A 295 -25.05 -9.58 -11.13
C PRO A 295 -25.64 -9.69 -9.72
N GLN A 296 -26.36 -10.78 -9.42
CA GLN A 296 -26.92 -11.03 -8.09
C GLN A 296 -25.85 -11.35 -7.04
N ASP A 297 -24.68 -11.86 -7.44
CA ASP A 297 -23.60 -12.14 -6.51
C ASP A 297 -22.99 -10.86 -5.96
N ILE A 298 -22.92 -9.81 -6.77
CA ILE A 298 -22.49 -8.47 -6.32
C ILE A 298 -23.46 -7.91 -5.27
N GLU A 299 -24.77 -8.00 -5.57
CA GLU A 299 -25.81 -7.49 -4.67
C GLU A 299 -25.79 -8.26 -3.34
N ARG A 300 -25.72 -9.58 -3.40
CA ARG A 300 -25.64 -10.43 -2.20
C ARG A 300 -24.42 -10.05 -1.34
N TRP A 301 -23.23 -9.95 -1.95
CA TRP A 301 -22.04 -9.59 -1.21
C TRP A 301 -22.14 -8.19 -0.58
N LEU A 302 -22.71 -7.22 -1.29
CA LEU A 302 -22.93 -5.88 -0.75
C LEU A 302 -23.88 -5.92 0.44
N ASP A 303 -25.00 -6.63 0.35
CA ASP A 303 -25.96 -6.74 1.42
C ASP A 303 -25.35 -7.43 2.65
N GLU A 304 -24.67 -8.56 2.47
CA GLU A 304 -23.96 -9.26 3.56
C GLU A 304 -22.89 -8.38 4.22
N THR A 305 -22.15 -7.60 3.43
CA THR A 305 -21.11 -6.68 3.94
C THR A 305 -21.74 -5.53 4.74
N LEU A 306 -22.83 -4.95 4.24
CA LEU A 306 -23.51 -3.84 4.90
C LEU A 306 -24.22 -4.29 6.17
N ASP A 307 -24.87 -5.45 6.13
CA ASP A 307 -25.54 -6.04 7.30
C ASP A 307 -24.52 -6.38 8.40
N GLY A 308 -23.40 -7.01 8.02
CA GLY A 308 -22.32 -7.35 8.94
C GLY A 308 -21.58 -6.12 9.50
N ASN A 309 -21.64 -4.98 8.80
CA ASN A 309 -20.95 -3.77 9.22
C ASN A 309 -21.59 -3.06 10.43
N ASP A 310 -22.84 -3.35 10.74
CA ASP A 310 -23.59 -2.78 11.90
C ASP A 310 -23.48 -1.24 12.03
N GLY A 311 -23.47 -0.56 10.87
CA GLY A 311 -23.40 0.92 10.80
C GLY A 311 -22.03 1.53 11.12
N GLY A 312 -20.97 0.75 11.21
CA GLY A 312 -19.61 1.23 11.40
C GLY A 312 -19.07 1.99 10.18
N PRO A 313 -17.97 2.76 10.35
CA PRO A 313 -17.31 3.43 9.22
C PRO A 313 -16.77 2.41 8.21
N LEU A 314 -17.22 2.54 6.95
CA LEU A 314 -16.93 1.58 5.88
C LEU A 314 -16.61 2.31 4.58
N LYS A 315 -15.61 1.80 3.86
CA LYS A 315 -15.34 2.11 2.45
C LYS A 315 -15.19 0.83 1.66
N ILE A 316 -15.75 0.80 0.45
CA ILE A 316 -15.50 -0.26 -0.52
C ILE A 316 -14.44 0.25 -1.49
N VAL A 317 -13.31 -0.44 -1.52
CA VAL A 317 -12.13 -0.04 -2.30
C VAL A 317 -11.58 -1.27 -3.01
N HIS A 318 -11.31 -1.17 -4.29
CA HIS A 318 -10.68 -2.26 -5.03
C HIS A 318 -9.86 -1.76 -6.21
N HIS A 319 -8.95 -2.58 -6.65
CA HIS A 319 -8.14 -2.36 -7.83
C HIS A 319 -8.80 -3.01 -9.05
N LEU A 320 -8.59 -2.44 -10.22
CA LEU A 320 -8.95 -3.06 -11.49
C LEU A 320 -7.77 -3.88 -11.98
N GLU A 321 -7.79 -5.17 -11.64
CA GLU A 321 -6.74 -6.11 -12.01
C GLU A 321 -6.94 -6.67 -13.43
N PRO A 322 -5.87 -7.16 -14.07
CA PRO A 322 -5.98 -7.89 -15.32
C PRO A 322 -6.96 -9.07 -15.20
N GLY A 323 -7.90 -9.17 -16.14
CA GLY A 323 -8.94 -10.21 -16.15
C GLY A 323 -10.23 -9.85 -15.41
N TYR A 324 -10.28 -8.70 -14.72
CA TYR A 324 -11.55 -8.20 -14.19
C TYR A 324 -12.42 -7.64 -15.31
N SER A 325 -13.73 -7.90 -15.21
CA SER A 325 -14.70 -7.32 -16.12
C SER A 325 -14.98 -5.87 -15.77
N LEU A 326 -14.76 -5.00 -16.73
CA LEU A 326 -15.13 -3.59 -16.58
C LEU A 326 -16.63 -3.45 -16.30
N ASP A 327 -17.48 -4.19 -17.01
CA ASP A 327 -18.94 -4.16 -16.81
C ASP A 327 -19.36 -4.62 -15.42
N ALA A 328 -18.70 -5.62 -14.83
CA ALA A 328 -18.96 -6.04 -13.45
C ALA A 328 -18.60 -4.93 -12.46
N ASN A 329 -17.47 -4.26 -12.68
CA ASN A 329 -17.05 -3.11 -11.86
C ASN A 329 -18.01 -1.92 -11.96
N LEU A 330 -18.48 -1.58 -13.16
CA LEU A 330 -19.46 -0.51 -13.35
C LEU A 330 -20.80 -0.88 -12.69
N ARG A 331 -21.28 -2.12 -12.82
CA ARG A 331 -22.48 -2.60 -12.11
C ARG A 331 -22.36 -2.49 -10.60
N MET A 332 -21.20 -2.76 -10.03
CA MET A 332 -20.99 -2.57 -8.59
C MET A 332 -21.18 -1.09 -8.20
N HIS A 333 -20.62 -0.17 -8.97
CA HIS A 333 -20.80 1.25 -8.71
C HIS A 333 -22.27 1.67 -8.84
N ASP A 334 -22.98 1.16 -9.85
CA ASP A 334 -24.42 1.42 -10.03
C ASP A 334 -25.24 0.92 -8.84
N GLN A 335 -24.92 -0.23 -8.29
CA GLN A 335 -25.58 -0.77 -7.08
C GLN A 335 -25.23 0.05 -5.83
N LEU A 336 -23.99 0.51 -5.68
CA LEU A 336 -23.62 1.42 -4.60
C LEU A 336 -24.33 2.76 -4.69
N ASP A 337 -24.48 3.30 -5.90
CA ASP A 337 -25.25 4.54 -6.13
C ASP A 337 -26.73 4.36 -5.80
N ALA A 338 -27.33 3.26 -6.25
CA ALA A 338 -28.72 2.92 -5.92
C ALA A 338 -28.99 2.79 -4.41
N LYS A 339 -27.98 2.36 -3.64
CA LYS A 339 -28.01 2.29 -2.18
C LYS A 339 -27.63 3.64 -1.50
N GLY A 340 -27.29 4.67 -2.27
CA GLY A 340 -26.85 5.99 -1.76
C GLY A 340 -25.47 5.98 -1.11
N LEU A 341 -24.63 5.00 -1.45
CA LEU A 341 -23.32 4.76 -0.84
C LEU A 341 -22.14 5.33 -1.66
N LEU A 342 -22.37 5.74 -2.92
CA LEU A 342 -21.33 6.41 -3.67
C LEU A 342 -21.08 7.81 -3.15
N PRO A 343 -19.84 8.20 -2.90
CA PRO A 343 -19.51 9.59 -2.69
C PRO A 343 -19.93 10.37 -3.94
N LYS A 344 -20.61 11.49 -3.77
CA LYS A 344 -20.90 12.39 -4.90
C LYS A 344 -19.58 12.67 -5.59
N ALA A 345 -19.42 12.22 -6.83
CA ALA A 345 -18.18 12.30 -7.57
C ALA A 345 -17.66 13.75 -7.56
N ARG A 346 -16.72 14.02 -6.68
CA ARG A 346 -15.95 15.27 -6.70
C ARG A 346 -14.78 15.05 -7.63
N ARG A 347 -15.05 15.06 -8.92
CA ARG A 347 -13.97 15.31 -9.84
C ARG A 347 -13.56 16.75 -9.66
N ALA A 348 -12.40 16.95 -9.07
CA ALA A 348 -11.72 18.21 -9.22
C ALA A 348 -11.65 18.51 -10.73
N LYS A 349 -11.97 19.72 -11.13
CA LYS A 349 -11.76 20.16 -12.50
C LYS A 349 -10.26 20.05 -12.76
N ILE A 350 -9.87 19.13 -13.63
CA ILE A 350 -8.53 19.05 -14.19
C ILE A 350 -8.31 20.34 -15.00
#